data_044cf928613c33f0c95abc1430910387
#
_entry.id   044cf928613c33f0c95abc1430910387
#
_cell.length_a   1.000
_cell.length_b   1.000
_cell.length_c   1.000
_cell.angle_alpha   90.00
_cell.angle_beta   90.00
_cell.angle_gamma   90.00
#
_symmetry.space_group_name_H-M   'P 1'
#
loop_
_entity.id
_entity.type
_entity.pdbx_description
1 polymer ?
#
loop_
_entity_poly.entity_id
_entity_poly.type
_entity_poly.pdbx_seq_one_letter_code
_entity_poly.pdbx_strand_id
1 'polypeptide(L)'
;FVPDEALREALLNALCHKQYESGIPIQISVYEDRLYIANCGRLPENWTIENLMTKHASKPYNPGIANVYYLAGFIENWGRGVEKICSACKSYGAPLPEYTVNPGDIMIKFTASEDMLISNALKGVTEKVTEKVTEKVTEKEQEILSLLIEDPAYTYSALSDKLGISRKTVSLRIQSLKSKGIIKRIGSDTKGYWDINNDLLK
;
A
#
# COMPACT_ATOMS: atom_id res chain seq x y z
N PHE A 1 3.62 -5.29 -3.23
CA PHE A 1 4.46 -6.39 -3.69
C PHE A 1 4.87 -6.27 -5.18
N VAL A 2 4.21 -5.43 -5.94
CA VAL A 2 4.60 -5.10 -7.31
C VAL A 2 5.35 -3.77 -7.29
N PRO A 3 6.57 -3.66 -7.84
CA PRO A 3 7.27 -2.39 -7.92
C PRO A 3 6.56 -1.43 -8.89
N ASP A 4 6.51 -0.15 -8.54
CA ASP A 4 5.80 0.88 -9.30
C ASP A 4 6.25 0.97 -10.76
N GLU A 5 7.55 0.78 -11.01
CA GLU A 5 8.11 0.79 -12.36
C GLU A 5 7.59 -0.38 -13.20
N ALA A 6 7.49 -1.59 -12.63
CA ALA A 6 6.94 -2.75 -13.31
C ALA A 6 5.43 -2.59 -13.57
N LEU A 7 4.69 -2.08 -12.59
CA LEU A 7 3.25 -1.83 -12.71
C LEU A 7 2.97 -0.79 -13.80
N ARG A 8 3.72 0.32 -13.80
CA ARG A 8 3.60 1.37 -14.81
C ARG A 8 3.87 0.83 -16.21
N GLU A 9 4.97 0.10 -16.41
CA GLU A 9 5.33 -0.46 -17.70
C GLU A 9 4.30 -1.49 -18.19
N ALA A 10 3.79 -2.33 -17.31
CA ALA A 10 2.73 -3.30 -17.64
C ALA A 10 1.43 -2.62 -18.09
N LEU A 11 1.04 -1.52 -17.43
CA LEU A 11 -0.13 -0.73 -17.83
C LEU A 11 0.06 -0.03 -19.18
N LEU A 12 1.22 0.57 -19.43
CA LEU A 12 1.54 1.20 -20.70
C LEU A 12 1.56 0.17 -21.84
N ASN A 13 2.12 -1.02 -21.60
CA ASN A 13 2.08 -2.12 -22.56
C ASN A 13 0.63 -2.57 -22.83
N ALA A 14 -0.20 -2.73 -21.80
CA ALA A 14 -1.60 -3.08 -21.98
C ALA A 14 -2.34 -2.05 -22.84
N LEU A 15 -2.08 -0.74 -22.65
CA LEU A 15 -2.67 0.34 -23.44
C LEU A 15 -2.17 0.35 -24.88
N CYS A 16 -0.87 0.14 -25.11
CA CYS A 16 -0.28 0.12 -26.46
C CYS A 16 -0.70 -1.12 -27.28
N HIS A 17 -0.96 -2.24 -26.61
CA HIS A 17 -1.24 -3.51 -27.27
C HIS A 17 -2.70 -3.96 -27.20
N LYS A 18 -3.58 -3.20 -26.54
CA LYS A 18 -5.01 -3.47 -26.50
C LYS A 18 -5.66 -3.41 -27.88
N GLN A 19 -6.52 -4.36 -28.17
CA GLN A 19 -7.41 -4.31 -29.32
C GLN A 19 -8.66 -3.49 -28.97
N TYR A 20 -8.66 -2.20 -29.30
CA TYR A 20 -9.72 -1.25 -28.92
C TYR A 20 -11.07 -1.53 -29.58
N GLU A 21 -11.06 -2.10 -30.77
CA GLU A 21 -12.27 -2.45 -31.53
C GLU A 21 -13.16 -3.46 -30.81
N SER A 22 -12.56 -4.27 -29.91
CA SER A 22 -13.32 -5.25 -29.13
C SER A 22 -14.31 -4.62 -28.12
N GLY A 23 -14.13 -3.36 -27.76
CA GLY A 23 -14.89 -2.69 -26.71
C GLY A 23 -14.59 -3.19 -25.28
N ILE A 24 -13.80 -4.28 -25.13
CA ILE A 24 -13.48 -4.86 -23.82
C ILE A 24 -12.47 -3.97 -23.07
N PRO A 25 -12.72 -3.55 -21.82
CA PRO A 25 -11.77 -2.74 -21.06
C PRO A 25 -10.55 -3.56 -20.63
N ILE A 26 -9.45 -2.86 -20.30
CA ILE A 26 -8.33 -3.48 -19.57
C ILE A 26 -8.86 -3.92 -18.21
N GLN A 27 -8.58 -5.15 -17.82
CA GLN A 27 -8.99 -5.73 -16.56
C GLN A 27 -7.81 -5.76 -15.60
N ILE A 28 -8.02 -5.26 -14.39
CA ILE A 28 -7.04 -5.31 -13.31
C ILE A 28 -7.69 -6.01 -12.12
N SER A 29 -7.09 -7.11 -11.68
CA SER A 29 -7.57 -7.87 -10.53
C SER A 29 -6.48 -7.90 -9.47
N VAL A 30 -6.79 -7.40 -8.29
CA VAL A 30 -5.86 -7.29 -7.16
C VAL A 30 -6.31 -8.24 -6.05
N TYR A 31 -5.40 -9.11 -5.61
CA TYR A 31 -5.57 -10.03 -4.50
C TYR A 31 -4.47 -9.76 -3.46
N GLU A 32 -4.56 -10.37 -2.32
CA GLU A 32 -3.54 -10.23 -1.26
C GLU A 32 -2.15 -10.71 -1.71
N ASP A 33 -2.11 -11.79 -2.51
CA ASP A 33 -0.89 -12.49 -2.93
C ASP A 33 -0.53 -12.28 -4.41
N ARG A 34 -1.39 -11.66 -5.22
CA ARG A 34 -1.20 -11.55 -6.67
C ARG A 34 -1.98 -10.42 -7.30
N LEU A 35 -1.47 -9.94 -8.44
CA LEU A 35 -2.11 -8.93 -9.26
C LEU A 35 -2.10 -9.39 -10.72
N TYR A 36 -3.22 -9.22 -11.39
CA TYR A 36 -3.36 -9.47 -12.82
C TYR A 36 -3.67 -8.19 -13.58
N ILE A 37 -3.05 -8.04 -14.75
CA ILE A 37 -3.46 -7.04 -15.75
C ILE A 37 -3.70 -7.80 -17.05
N ALA A 38 -4.90 -7.71 -17.58
CA ALA A 38 -5.29 -8.36 -18.83
C ALA A 38 -5.87 -7.35 -19.81
N ASN A 39 -5.54 -7.50 -21.08
CA ASN A 39 -6.14 -6.74 -22.17
C ASN A 39 -6.53 -7.65 -23.33
N CYS A 40 -7.63 -7.32 -24.00
CA CYS A 40 -7.95 -7.93 -25.27
C CYS A 40 -6.85 -7.64 -26.27
N GLY A 41 -6.32 -8.70 -26.89
CA GLY A 41 -5.21 -8.60 -27.83
C GLY A 41 -4.65 -9.95 -28.21
N ARG A 42 -3.61 -9.93 -29.02
CA ARG A 42 -2.88 -11.13 -29.45
C ARG A 42 -1.42 -10.80 -29.66
N LEU A 43 -0.56 -11.78 -29.54
CA LEU A 43 0.83 -11.64 -29.97
C LEU A 43 0.92 -11.47 -31.49
N PRO A 44 2.00 -10.86 -31.98
CA PRO A 44 2.31 -10.87 -33.43
C PRO A 44 2.29 -12.31 -33.97
N GLU A 45 1.96 -12.46 -35.21
CA GLU A 45 1.95 -13.75 -35.89
C GLU A 45 3.28 -14.51 -35.70
N ASN A 46 3.18 -15.79 -35.35
CA ASN A 46 4.30 -16.67 -35.07
C ASN A 46 5.12 -16.35 -33.82
N TRP A 47 4.63 -15.45 -32.94
CA TRP A 47 5.27 -15.19 -31.66
C TRP A 47 4.75 -16.15 -30.58
N THR A 48 5.68 -16.55 -29.72
CA THR A 48 5.40 -17.30 -28.50
C THR A 48 5.68 -16.40 -27.27
N ILE A 49 5.31 -16.89 -26.08
CA ILE A 49 5.70 -16.22 -24.83
C ILE A 49 7.21 -16.11 -24.70
N GLU A 50 7.96 -17.10 -25.17
CA GLU A 50 9.44 -17.06 -25.18
C GLU A 50 9.96 -15.90 -26.03
N ASN A 51 9.37 -15.66 -27.22
CA ASN A 51 9.74 -14.52 -28.05
C ASN A 51 9.43 -13.20 -27.33
N LEU A 52 8.31 -13.13 -26.60
CA LEU A 52 7.93 -11.96 -25.80
C LEU A 52 8.94 -11.68 -24.68
N MET A 53 9.47 -12.71 -24.05
CA MET A 53 10.42 -12.62 -22.94
C MET A 53 11.86 -12.33 -23.38
N THR A 54 12.18 -12.50 -24.66
CA THR A 54 13.52 -12.23 -25.22
C THR A 54 13.55 -10.83 -25.87
N LYS A 55 14.77 -10.38 -26.21
CA LYS A 55 14.96 -9.10 -26.93
C LYS A 55 14.29 -9.16 -28.30
N HIS A 56 13.40 -8.23 -28.57
CA HIS A 56 12.67 -8.14 -29.83
C HIS A 56 12.46 -6.67 -30.26
N ALA A 57 12.07 -6.45 -31.49
CA ALA A 57 11.66 -5.14 -31.95
C ALA A 57 10.23 -4.82 -31.45
N SER A 58 9.98 -3.57 -31.06
CA SER A 58 8.64 -3.13 -30.67
C SER A 58 7.66 -3.24 -31.86
N LYS A 59 6.56 -3.92 -31.64
CA LYS A 59 5.45 -4.06 -32.60
C LYS A 59 4.13 -3.71 -31.92
N PRO A 60 3.91 -2.42 -31.57
CA PRO A 60 2.68 -2.02 -30.90
C PRO A 60 1.46 -2.23 -31.79
N TYR A 61 0.38 -2.75 -31.20
CA TYR A 61 -0.89 -2.87 -31.92
C TYR A 61 -1.49 -1.49 -32.24
N ASN A 62 -1.23 -0.51 -31.36
CA ASN A 62 -1.67 0.88 -31.52
C ASN A 62 -0.46 1.82 -31.67
N PRO A 63 0.15 1.93 -32.89
CA PRO A 63 1.37 2.71 -33.09
C PRO A 63 1.18 4.20 -32.80
N GLY A 64 -0.02 4.75 -32.99
CA GLY A 64 -0.32 6.14 -32.63
C GLY A 64 -0.23 6.40 -31.13
N ILE A 65 -0.79 5.51 -30.30
CA ILE A 65 -0.71 5.59 -28.85
C ILE A 65 0.75 5.44 -28.40
N ALA A 66 1.46 4.45 -28.92
CA ALA A 66 2.87 4.23 -28.61
C ALA A 66 3.73 5.44 -28.96
N ASN A 67 3.49 6.09 -30.11
CA ASN A 67 4.21 7.30 -30.49
C ASN A 67 3.95 8.48 -29.54
N VAL A 68 2.71 8.70 -29.09
CA VAL A 68 2.39 9.73 -28.08
C VAL A 68 3.11 9.44 -26.78
N TYR A 69 3.12 8.20 -26.29
CA TYR A 69 3.82 7.84 -25.06
C TYR A 69 5.34 7.97 -25.19
N TYR A 70 5.90 7.66 -26.35
CA TYR A 70 7.31 7.88 -26.64
C TYR A 70 7.68 9.38 -26.60
N LEU A 71 6.92 10.22 -27.28
CA LEU A 71 7.15 11.68 -27.28
C LEU A 71 6.97 12.31 -25.89
N ALA A 72 6.07 11.76 -25.08
CA ALA A 72 5.86 12.17 -23.69
C ALA A 72 6.92 11.60 -22.71
N GLY A 73 7.85 10.78 -23.18
CA GLY A 73 8.89 10.15 -22.35
C GLY A 73 8.38 9.03 -21.43
N PHE A 74 7.21 8.47 -21.73
CA PHE A 74 6.64 7.39 -20.92
C PHE A 74 7.16 6.01 -21.29
N ILE A 75 7.50 5.78 -22.55
CA ILE A 75 8.06 4.52 -23.05
C ILE A 75 9.30 4.75 -23.92
N GLU A 76 10.09 3.70 -24.09
CA GLU A 76 11.21 3.67 -25.02
C GLU A 76 10.84 2.94 -26.31
N ASN A 77 11.51 3.27 -27.40
CA ASN A 77 11.17 2.77 -28.75
C ASN A 77 11.72 1.38 -29.09
N TRP A 78 12.36 0.67 -28.13
CA TRP A 78 13.21 -0.48 -28.45
C TRP A 78 12.64 -1.85 -28.06
N GLY A 79 11.38 -1.98 -27.72
CA GLY A 79 10.79 -3.28 -27.35
C GLY A 79 11.36 -3.87 -26.06
N ARG A 80 11.79 -3.03 -25.11
CA ARG A 80 12.41 -3.44 -23.84
C ARG A 80 11.43 -3.48 -22.66
N GLY A 81 10.14 -3.33 -22.91
CA GLY A 81 9.13 -3.20 -21.85
C GLY A 81 9.10 -4.41 -20.93
N VAL A 82 9.09 -5.62 -21.50
CA VAL A 82 9.09 -6.86 -20.70
C VAL A 82 10.41 -7.03 -19.91
N GLU A 83 11.55 -6.71 -20.52
CA GLU A 83 12.86 -6.71 -19.86
C GLU A 83 12.88 -5.75 -18.64
N LYS A 84 12.30 -4.55 -18.79
CA LYS A 84 12.18 -3.58 -17.69
C LYS A 84 11.30 -4.09 -16.56
N ILE A 85 10.15 -4.67 -16.87
CA ILE A 85 9.26 -5.27 -15.89
C ILE A 85 10.02 -6.34 -15.08
N CYS A 86 10.69 -7.27 -15.78
CA CYS A 86 11.45 -8.34 -15.13
C CYS A 86 12.61 -7.80 -14.27
N SER A 87 13.33 -6.80 -14.78
CA SER A 87 14.44 -6.16 -14.05
C SER A 87 13.97 -5.43 -12.80
N ALA A 88 12.85 -4.70 -12.89
CA ALA A 88 12.26 -4.03 -11.76
C ALA A 88 11.80 -5.03 -10.68
N CYS A 89 11.12 -6.11 -11.07
CA CYS A 89 10.73 -7.18 -10.14
C CYS A 89 11.95 -7.80 -9.45
N LYS A 90 12.99 -8.13 -10.22
CA LYS A 90 14.23 -8.72 -9.70
C LYS A 90 14.94 -7.77 -8.71
N SER A 91 15.04 -6.49 -9.05
CA SER A 91 15.67 -5.47 -8.18
C SER A 91 14.89 -5.24 -6.90
N TYR A 92 13.56 -5.39 -6.95
CA TYR A 92 12.66 -5.24 -5.80
C TYR A 92 12.62 -6.51 -4.91
N GLY A 93 13.19 -7.63 -5.38
CA GLY A 93 13.12 -8.93 -4.69
C GLY A 93 11.77 -9.64 -4.87
N ALA A 94 10.97 -9.23 -5.86
CA ALA A 94 9.71 -9.88 -6.21
C ALA A 94 9.94 -11.03 -7.21
N PRO A 95 9.08 -12.06 -7.22
CA PRO A 95 9.08 -13.08 -8.27
C PRO A 95 8.94 -12.45 -9.66
N LEU A 96 9.50 -13.11 -10.67
CA LEU A 96 9.32 -12.69 -12.06
C LEU A 96 7.84 -12.82 -12.45
N PRO A 97 7.33 -11.89 -13.30
CA PRO A 97 5.96 -11.95 -13.75
C PRO A 97 5.74 -13.14 -14.71
N GLU A 98 4.53 -13.67 -14.69
CA GLU A 98 4.08 -14.73 -15.57
C GLU A 98 3.18 -14.13 -16.66
N TYR A 99 3.41 -14.50 -17.93
CA TYR A 99 2.53 -14.15 -19.02
C TYR A 99 1.66 -15.34 -19.44
N THR A 100 0.40 -15.06 -19.67
CA THR A 100 -0.56 -16.01 -20.27
C THR A 100 -1.15 -15.39 -21.51
N VAL A 101 -1.15 -16.14 -22.59
CA VAL A 101 -1.75 -15.73 -23.88
C VAL A 101 -2.82 -16.74 -24.25
N ASN A 102 -4.06 -16.28 -24.25
CA ASN A 102 -5.21 -17.05 -24.69
C ASN A 102 -5.73 -16.52 -26.02
N PRO A 103 -6.60 -17.27 -26.72
CA PRO A 103 -7.26 -16.74 -27.91
C PRO A 103 -8.09 -15.50 -27.55
N GLY A 104 -7.54 -14.30 -27.85
CA GLY A 104 -8.23 -13.03 -27.68
C GLY A 104 -7.78 -12.18 -26.49
N ASP A 105 -6.95 -12.68 -25.57
CA ASP A 105 -6.42 -11.89 -24.47
C ASP A 105 -4.95 -12.19 -24.14
N ILE A 106 -4.28 -11.18 -23.61
CA ILE A 106 -2.94 -11.27 -23.03
C ILE A 106 -3.03 -10.83 -21.59
N MET A 107 -2.47 -11.63 -20.70
CA MET A 107 -2.50 -11.38 -19.25
C MET A 107 -1.09 -11.46 -18.67
N ILE A 108 -0.74 -10.50 -17.84
CA ILE A 108 0.44 -10.53 -16.97
C ILE A 108 -0.02 -10.74 -15.53
N LYS A 109 0.67 -11.64 -14.83
CA LYS A 109 0.45 -11.94 -13.41
C LYS A 109 1.71 -11.59 -12.62
N PHE A 110 1.55 -10.82 -11.58
CA PHE A 110 2.56 -10.60 -10.54
C PHE A 110 2.16 -11.36 -9.29
N THR A 111 3.14 -11.99 -8.63
CA THR A 111 2.93 -12.77 -7.40
C THR A 111 3.80 -12.19 -6.28
N ALA A 112 3.26 -12.10 -5.06
CA ALA A 112 4.04 -11.71 -3.90
C ALA A 112 4.94 -12.88 -3.45
N SER A 113 6.15 -12.59 -2.96
CA SER A 113 6.96 -13.59 -2.26
C SER A 113 6.38 -13.88 -0.86
N GLU A 114 6.72 -15.01 -0.28
CA GLU A 114 6.29 -15.37 1.09
C GLU A 114 6.71 -14.31 2.11
N ASP A 115 7.94 -13.77 2.00
CA ASP A 115 8.44 -12.72 2.87
C ASP A 115 7.62 -11.42 2.77
N MET A 116 7.16 -11.08 1.56
CA MET A 116 6.31 -9.91 1.35
C MET A 116 4.92 -10.12 1.96
N LEU A 117 4.35 -11.32 1.87
CA LEU A 117 3.07 -11.65 2.48
C LEU A 117 3.15 -11.61 4.01
N ILE A 118 4.21 -12.17 4.60
CA ILE A 118 4.46 -12.10 6.05
C ILE A 118 4.63 -10.63 6.48
N SER A 119 5.42 -9.85 5.76
CA SER A 119 5.64 -8.42 6.05
C SER A 119 4.34 -7.62 5.97
N ASN A 120 3.49 -7.88 4.97
CA ASN A 120 2.18 -7.22 4.82
C ASN A 120 1.19 -7.68 5.90
N ALA A 121 1.20 -8.97 6.26
CA ALA A 121 0.39 -9.47 7.37
C ALA A 121 0.79 -8.80 8.69
N LEU A 122 2.09 -8.65 8.96
CA LEU A 122 2.59 -7.95 10.14
C LEU A 122 2.23 -6.45 10.11
N LYS A 123 2.37 -5.78 8.96
CA LYS A 123 1.92 -4.38 8.78
C LYS A 123 0.41 -4.24 8.95
N GLY A 124 -0.37 -5.12 8.34
CA GLY A 124 -1.83 -5.12 8.47
C GLY A 124 -2.31 -5.39 9.90
N VAL A 125 -1.57 -6.16 10.70
CA VAL A 125 -1.81 -6.30 12.13
C VAL A 125 -1.49 -4.99 12.85
N THR A 126 -0.37 -4.35 12.50
CA THR A 126 0.04 -3.06 13.10
C THR A 126 -0.94 -1.94 12.69
N GLU A 127 -1.35 -1.87 11.42
CA GLU A 127 -2.34 -0.90 10.93
C GLU A 127 -3.72 -1.12 11.54
N LYS A 128 -4.21 -2.37 11.59
CA LYS A 128 -5.50 -2.69 12.27
C LYS A 128 -5.48 -2.39 13.76
N VAL A 129 -4.34 -2.56 14.41
CA VAL A 129 -4.16 -2.16 15.81
C VAL A 129 -4.12 -0.64 15.93
N THR A 130 -3.44 0.05 15.00
CA THR A 130 -3.38 1.52 14.96
C THR A 130 -4.75 2.13 14.59
N GLU A 131 -5.48 1.56 13.61
CA GLU A 131 -6.85 2.01 13.28
C GLU A 131 -7.83 1.77 14.45
N LYS A 132 -7.77 0.63 15.12
CA LYS A 132 -8.61 0.38 16.31
C LYS A 132 -8.25 1.29 17.48
N VAL A 133 -6.99 1.70 17.60
CA VAL A 133 -6.54 2.65 18.62
C VAL A 133 -6.93 4.07 18.23
N THR A 134 -6.82 4.45 16.96
CA THR A 134 -7.25 5.78 16.46
C THR A 134 -8.78 5.95 16.50
N GLU A 135 -9.58 4.91 16.27
CA GLU A 135 -11.03 4.98 16.51
C GLU A 135 -11.38 5.11 18.00
N LYS A 136 -10.52 4.60 18.90
CA LYS A 136 -10.74 4.68 20.34
C LYS A 136 -10.21 5.95 21.02
N VAL A 137 -9.20 6.59 20.44
CA VAL A 137 -8.48 7.73 21.04
C VAL A 137 -8.46 8.89 20.08
N THR A 138 -9.05 10.03 20.45
CA THR A 138 -8.98 11.26 19.65
C THR A 138 -7.56 11.86 19.68
N GLU A 139 -7.18 12.65 18.66
CA GLU A 139 -5.89 13.36 18.62
C GLU A 139 -5.60 14.11 19.94
N LYS A 140 -6.63 14.71 20.49
CA LYS A 140 -6.56 15.47 21.77
C LYS A 140 -6.41 14.58 23.00
N GLU A 141 -6.79 13.33 22.96
CA GLU A 141 -6.54 12.33 23.99
C GLU A 141 -5.12 11.76 23.87
N GLN A 142 -4.58 11.67 22.64
CA GLN A 142 -3.19 11.27 22.39
C GLN A 142 -2.19 12.25 22.99
N GLU A 143 -2.45 13.56 22.93
CA GLU A 143 -1.63 14.57 23.58
C GLU A 143 -1.52 14.34 25.10
N ILE A 144 -2.64 14.00 25.75
CA ILE A 144 -2.64 13.65 27.19
C ILE A 144 -1.87 12.37 27.43
N LEU A 145 -2.07 11.33 26.63
CA LEU A 145 -1.37 10.05 26.75
C LEU A 145 0.15 10.23 26.62
N SER A 146 0.61 11.02 25.65
CA SER A 146 2.03 11.31 25.45
C SER A 146 2.66 11.94 26.70
N LEU A 147 1.98 12.88 27.33
CA LEU A 147 2.45 13.50 28.58
C LEU A 147 2.42 12.51 29.76
N LEU A 148 1.42 11.64 29.85
CA LEU A 148 1.33 10.63 30.91
C LEU A 148 2.37 9.51 30.74
N ILE A 149 2.83 9.25 29.50
CA ILE A 149 3.95 8.35 29.22
C ILE A 149 5.26 8.99 29.67
N GLU A 150 5.43 10.30 29.42
CA GLU A 150 6.61 11.07 29.85
C GLU A 150 6.71 11.14 31.39
N ASP A 151 5.62 11.48 32.06
CA ASP A 151 5.52 11.52 33.50
C ASP A 151 4.15 11.05 34.01
N PRO A 152 4.05 9.81 34.52
CA PRO A 152 2.82 9.27 35.07
C PRO A 152 2.28 9.99 36.32
N ALA A 153 3.06 10.86 36.94
CA ALA A 153 2.66 11.60 38.14
C ALA A 153 1.88 12.90 37.82
N TYR A 154 1.76 13.30 36.57
CA TYR A 154 1.05 14.53 36.22
C TYR A 154 -0.35 14.60 36.83
N THR A 155 -0.60 15.77 37.44
CA THR A 155 -1.92 16.13 37.96
C THR A 155 -2.78 16.79 36.85
N TYR A 156 -4.10 16.86 37.06
CA TYR A 156 -5.00 17.57 36.15
C TYR A 156 -4.58 19.04 35.91
N SER A 157 -4.02 19.70 36.94
CA SER A 157 -3.53 21.09 36.81
C SER A 157 -2.31 21.14 35.89
N ALA A 158 -1.32 20.29 36.16
CA ALA A 158 -0.10 20.25 35.36
C ALA A 158 -0.36 19.93 33.86
N LEU A 159 -1.28 19.00 33.61
CA LEU A 159 -1.75 18.70 32.23
C LEU A 159 -2.47 19.89 31.60
N SER A 160 -3.31 20.61 32.36
CA SER A 160 -4.00 21.82 31.93
C SER A 160 -3.00 22.91 31.51
N ASP A 161 -1.99 23.13 32.33
CA ASP A 161 -0.95 24.15 32.09
C ASP A 161 -0.07 23.78 30.89
N LYS A 162 0.36 22.52 30.78
CA LYS A 162 1.18 22.05 29.64
C LYS A 162 0.44 22.09 28.30
N LEU A 163 -0.84 21.75 28.28
CA LEU A 163 -1.65 21.68 27.06
C LEU A 163 -2.35 22.99 26.73
N GLY A 164 -2.31 24.01 27.61
CA GLY A 164 -3.01 25.27 27.39
C GLY A 164 -4.54 25.16 27.32
N ILE A 165 -5.12 24.13 27.97
CA ILE A 165 -6.57 23.85 27.97
C ILE A 165 -7.14 23.88 29.38
N SER A 166 -8.45 24.06 29.51
CA SER A 166 -9.09 24.12 30.83
C SER A 166 -8.99 22.80 31.60
N ARG A 167 -8.89 22.85 32.92
CA ARG A 167 -8.93 21.64 33.80
C ARG A 167 -10.18 20.80 33.57
N LYS A 168 -11.32 21.43 33.23
CA LYS A 168 -12.57 20.75 32.88
C LYS A 168 -12.39 19.91 31.62
N THR A 169 -11.72 20.45 30.61
CA THR A 169 -11.41 19.72 29.36
C THR A 169 -10.47 18.56 29.60
N VAL A 170 -9.41 18.75 30.41
CA VAL A 170 -8.51 17.66 30.82
C VAL A 170 -9.28 16.56 31.55
N SER A 171 -10.14 16.94 32.50
CA SER A 171 -10.95 15.97 33.26
C SER A 171 -11.85 15.13 32.37
N LEU A 172 -12.52 15.73 31.39
CA LEU A 172 -13.37 15.02 30.44
C LEU A 172 -12.58 14.03 29.57
N ARG A 173 -11.41 14.43 29.07
CA ARG A 173 -10.56 13.56 28.26
C ARG A 173 -9.98 12.41 29.08
N ILE A 174 -9.52 12.66 30.30
CA ILE A 174 -9.05 11.62 31.22
C ILE A 174 -10.19 10.65 31.58
N GLN A 175 -11.40 11.16 31.79
CA GLN A 175 -12.56 10.32 32.05
C GLN A 175 -12.90 9.42 30.85
N SER A 176 -12.78 9.95 29.64
CA SER A 176 -12.92 9.18 28.41
C SER A 176 -11.85 8.09 28.29
N LEU A 177 -10.57 8.41 28.52
CA LEU A 177 -9.48 7.44 28.51
C LEU A 177 -9.65 6.34 29.57
N LYS A 178 -10.17 6.70 30.76
CA LYS A 178 -10.53 5.73 31.81
C LYS A 178 -11.67 4.81 31.37
N SER A 179 -12.75 5.35 30.79
CA SER A 179 -13.88 4.54 30.32
C SER A 179 -13.51 3.58 29.20
N LYS A 180 -12.50 3.95 28.40
CA LYS A 180 -11.91 3.11 27.34
C LYS A 180 -10.94 2.05 27.90
N GLY A 181 -10.64 2.08 29.21
CA GLY A 181 -9.71 1.15 29.85
C GLY A 181 -8.23 1.40 29.53
N ILE A 182 -7.91 2.53 28.87
CA ILE A 182 -6.56 2.86 28.41
C ILE A 182 -5.68 3.34 29.55
N ILE A 183 -6.22 4.09 30.50
CA ILE A 183 -5.51 4.56 31.68
C ILE A 183 -6.27 4.26 32.98
N LYS A 184 -5.54 4.05 34.04
CA LYS A 184 -6.09 3.87 35.40
C LYS A 184 -5.30 4.68 36.39
N ARG A 185 -5.96 5.30 37.38
CA ARG A 185 -5.29 5.98 38.47
C ARG A 185 -4.96 4.99 39.56
N ILE A 186 -3.71 4.94 39.96
CA ILE A 186 -3.23 4.14 41.11
C ILE A 186 -2.85 5.10 42.24
N GLY A 187 -3.44 4.90 43.41
CA GLY A 187 -3.21 5.74 44.59
C GLY A 187 -4.18 6.92 44.70
N SER A 188 -3.82 7.94 45.47
CA SER A 188 -4.64 9.13 45.75
C SER A 188 -4.51 10.17 44.64
N ASP A 189 -5.48 11.11 44.55
CA ASP A 189 -5.46 12.18 43.55
C ASP A 189 -4.24 13.12 43.63
N THR A 190 -3.60 13.20 44.79
CA THR A 190 -2.44 14.07 45.04
C THR A 190 -1.10 13.35 45.02
N LYS A 191 -1.06 12.06 45.36
CA LYS A 191 0.17 11.26 45.49
C LYS A 191 0.16 9.99 44.63
N GLY A 192 -0.85 9.80 43.81
CA GLY A 192 -0.96 8.67 42.90
C GLY A 192 -0.31 8.93 41.55
N TYR A 193 -0.26 7.88 40.74
CA TYR A 193 0.23 7.94 39.37
C TYR A 193 -0.76 7.31 38.39
N TRP A 194 -0.58 7.58 37.09
CA TRP A 194 -1.37 7.00 36.02
C TRP A 194 -0.71 5.73 35.53
N ASP A 195 -1.42 4.64 35.63
CA ASP A 195 -1.05 3.37 35.01
C ASP A 195 -1.65 3.30 33.62
N ILE A 196 -0.82 3.01 32.64
CA ILE A 196 -1.19 2.99 31.21
C ILE A 196 -1.20 1.54 30.76
N ASN A 197 -2.32 1.10 30.21
CA ASN A 197 -2.46 -0.25 29.69
C ASN A 197 -1.74 -0.37 28.34
N ASN A 198 -0.46 -0.75 28.39
CA ASN A 198 0.39 -0.92 27.22
C ASN A 198 -0.09 -2.03 26.27
N ASP A 199 -0.94 -2.95 26.70
CA ASP A 199 -1.51 -3.99 25.83
C ASP A 199 -2.59 -3.46 24.89
N LEU A 200 -3.14 -2.26 25.16
CA LEU A 200 -4.08 -1.55 24.31
C LEU A 200 -3.41 -0.46 23.43
N LEU A 201 -2.11 -0.24 23.66
CA LEU A 201 -1.28 0.70 22.88
C LEU A 201 -0.31 -0.03 21.91
N LYS A 202 -0.29 -1.35 21.96
CA LYS A 202 0.38 -2.22 21.02
C LYS A 202 -0.63 -2.68 19.96
#